data_1f6818d0309e5af4e41f561e600871b0
#
_entry.id   1f6818d0309e5af4e41f561e600871b0
#
_cell.length_a   1.000
_cell.length_b   1.000
_cell.length_c   1.000
_cell.angle_alpha   90.00
_cell.angle_beta   90.00
_cell.angle_gamma   90.00
#
_symmetry.space_group_name_H-M   'P 1'
#
loop_
_entity.id
_entity.type
_entity.pdbx_description
1 polymer ?
#
loop_
_entity_poly.entity_id
_entity_poly.type
_entity_poly.pdbx_seq_one_letter_code
_entity_poly.pdbx_strand_id
1 'polypeptide(L)'
;MKAILKSLILLILTSSYTHADEYTGKEKSETCVGCHAIEGYNNTYPTYKVPKLGGQHADYIISALKSYQNGDRNHQTMHANASGLSDQDIKDIANYFESIK
;
A
#
# COMPACT_ATOMS: atom_id res chain seq x y z
N MET A 1 -22.47 -11.16 44.92
CA MET A 1 -21.41 -10.16 44.72
C MET A 1 -20.16 -10.72 44.03
N LYS A 2 -19.64 -11.87 44.42
CA LYS A 2 -18.44 -12.45 43.79
C LYS A 2 -18.62 -12.81 42.31
N ALA A 3 -19.82 -13.21 41.88
CA ALA A 3 -20.10 -13.55 40.49
C ALA A 3 -20.17 -12.33 39.55
N ILE A 4 -20.61 -11.19 40.07
CA ILE A 4 -20.69 -9.91 39.30
C ILE A 4 -19.31 -9.36 39.03
N LEU A 5 -18.38 -9.48 39.99
CA LEU A 5 -17.01 -9.00 39.84
C LEU A 5 -16.24 -9.80 38.78
N LYS A 6 -16.46 -11.11 38.71
CA LYS A 6 -15.84 -11.97 37.68
C LYS A 6 -16.35 -11.66 36.27
N SER A 7 -17.64 -11.36 36.14
CA SER A 7 -18.24 -10.96 34.85
C SER A 7 -17.71 -9.61 34.37
N LEU A 8 -17.49 -8.68 35.29
CA LEU A 8 -16.95 -7.34 34.98
C LEU A 8 -15.50 -7.41 34.47
N ILE A 9 -14.68 -8.27 35.09
CA ILE A 9 -13.29 -8.49 34.70
C ILE A 9 -13.22 -9.12 33.30
N LEU A 10 -14.13 -10.04 32.97
CA LEU A 10 -14.19 -10.66 31.65
C LEU A 10 -14.57 -9.63 30.57
N LEU A 11 -15.46 -8.69 30.88
CA LEU A 11 -15.87 -7.61 29.95
C LEU A 11 -14.72 -6.66 29.64
N ILE A 12 -13.85 -6.37 30.60
CA ILE A 12 -12.69 -5.48 30.44
C ILE A 12 -11.62 -6.15 29.56
N LEU A 13 -11.47 -7.45 29.64
CA LEU A 13 -10.50 -8.20 28.81
C LEU A 13 -10.90 -8.29 27.34
N THR A 14 -12.20 -8.17 27.00
CA THR A 14 -12.68 -8.22 25.61
C THR A 14 -12.59 -6.90 24.87
N SER A 15 -12.35 -5.78 25.57
CA SER A 15 -12.23 -4.44 24.94
C SER A 15 -10.81 -4.05 24.57
N SER A 16 -9.84 -4.95 24.69
CA SER A 16 -8.42 -4.66 24.43
C SER A 16 -7.94 -5.00 23.03
N TYR A 17 -8.83 -5.32 22.10
CA TYR A 17 -8.45 -5.43 20.69
C TYR A 17 -8.38 -4.03 20.07
N THR A 18 -7.33 -3.31 20.41
CA THR A 18 -6.92 -2.16 19.64
C THR A 18 -6.41 -2.69 18.31
N HIS A 19 -6.96 -2.18 17.23
CA HIS A 19 -6.40 -2.41 15.90
C HIS A 19 -5.00 -1.84 15.87
N ALA A 20 -4.00 -2.70 16.10
CA ALA A 20 -2.62 -2.32 15.96
C ALA A 20 -2.30 -2.26 14.46
N ASP A 21 -1.97 -1.06 13.98
CA ASP A 21 -1.14 -0.83 12.81
C ASP A 21 -1.67 -1.30 11.46
N GLU A 22 -2.85 -0.83 11.08
CA GLU A 22 -3.16 -0.77 9.65
C GLU A 22 -2.53 0.49 9.07
N TYR A 23 -1.37 0.35 8.46
CA TYR A 23 -0.86 1.39 7.60
C TYR A 23 -1.85 1.64 6.48
N THR A 24 -2.27 2.89 6.32
CA THR A 24 -3.17 3.27 5.24
C THR A 24 -2.47 3.16 3.88
N GLY A 25 -3.24 3.08 2.81
CA GLY A 25 -2.70 3.09 1.46
C GLY A 25 -1.84 4.32 1.18
N LYS A 26 -2.18 5.47 1.76
CA LYS A 26 -1.38 6.70 1.69
C LYS A 26 0.03 6.51 2.26
N GLU A 27 0.13 5.95 3.46
CA GLU A 27 1.41 5.71 4.12
C GLU A 27 2.25 4.68 3.37
N LYS A 28 1.63 3.59 2.91
CA LYS A 28 2.28 2.57 2.09
C LYS A 28 2.77 3.10 0.75
N SER A 29 2.19 4.18 0.26
CA SER A 29 2.52 4.81 -1.03
C SER A 29 3.60 5.89 -0.92
N GLU A 30 4.10 6.21 0.26
CA GLU A 30 5.08 7.29 0.45
C GLU A 30 6.33 7.15 -0.43
N THR A 31 6.85 5.94 -0.56
CA THR A 31 8.01 5.67 -1.43
C THR A 31 7.67 5.78 -2.92
N CYS A 32 6.42 5.64 -3.28
CA CYS A 32 5.94 5.72 -4.67
C CYS A 32 5.79 7.17 -5.12
N VAL A 33 5.22 8.02 -4.25
CA VAL A 33 4.87 9.40 -4.62
C VAL A 33 6.08 10.27 -4.97
N GLY A 34 7.27 9.93 -4.46
CA GLY A 34 8.50 10.65 -4.80
C GLY A 34 8.79 10.67 -6.30
N CYS A 35 8.36 9.66 -7.02
CA CYS A 35 8.50 9.56 -8.48
C CYS A 35 7.15 9.70 -9.19
N HIS A 36 6.12 9.03 -8.70
CA HIS A 36 4.84 8.87 -9.39
C HIS A 36 3.81 9.98 -9.16
N ALA A 37 4.08 10.94 -8.28
CA ALA A 37 3.17 12.06 -8.05
C ALA A 37 3.43 13.26 -8.97
N ILE A 38 4.57 13.29 -9.64
CA ILE A 38 5.00 14.44 -10.45
C ILE A 38 4.69 14.17 -11.92
N GLU A 39 3.86 15.02 -12.50
CA GLU A 39 3.53 14.92 -13.91
C GLU A 39 4.77 15.24 -14.77
N GLY A 40 5.03 14.37 -15.76
CA GLY A 40 6.19 14.55 -16.66
C GLY A 40 7.54 14.23 -16.05
N TYR A 41 7.58 13.62 -14.87
CA TYR A 41 8.85 13.29 -14.22
C TYR A 41 9.62 12.22 -15.00
N ASN A 42 10.90 12.47 -15.20
CA ASN A 42 11.84 11.52 -15.78
C ASN A 42 12.93 11.16 -14.77
N ASN A 43 13.25 9.87 -14.67
CA ASN A 43 14.42 9.45 -13.92
C ASN A 43 15.68 9.81 -14.70
N THR A 44 16.76 10.17 -14.01
CA THR A 44 17.99 10.67 -14.65
C THR A 44 18.95 9.55 -15.04
N TYR A 45 19.18 8.61 -14.15
CA TYR A 45 20.12 7.49 -14.36
C TYR A 45 19.55 6.18 -13.76
N PRO A 46 19.19 5.20 -14.56
CA PRO A 46 18.96 5.27 -16.02
C PRO A 46 17.81 6.22 -16.39
N THR A 47 17.86 6.78 -17.60
CA THR A 47 16.83 7.70 -18.07
C THR A 47 15.58 6.95 -18.50
N TYR A 48 14.43 7.24 -17.87
CA TYR A 48 13.12 6.73 -18.29
C TYR A 48 12.00 7.63 -17.77
N LYS A 49 10.86 7.57 -18.44
CA LYS A 49 9.66 8.27 -18.01
C LYS A 49 8.99 7.55 -16.84
N VAL A 50 8.56 8.33 -15.85
CA VAL A 50 7.80 7.83 -14.70
C VAL A 50 6.35 8.28 -14.83
N PRO A 51 5.39 7.36 -14.98
CA PRO A 51 3.99 7.75 -15.14
C PRO A 51 3.42 8.31 -13.84
N LYS A 52 2.56 9.31 -13.95
CA LYS A 52 1.75 9.78 -12.84
C LYS A 52 0.64 8.76 -12.58
N LEU A 53 0.52 8.29 -11.33
CA LEU A 53 -0.43 7.23 -10.98
C LEU A 53 -1.75 7.73 -10.40
N GLY A 54 -1.83 8.97 -9.94
CA GLY A 54 -3.06 9.53 -9.41
C GLY A 54 -4.22 9.41 -10.39
N GLY A 55 -5.34 8.83 -9.93
CA GLY A 55 -6.53 8.61 -10.74
C GLY A 55 -6.52 7.34 -11.59
N GLN A 56 -5.44 6.57 -11.61
CA GLN A 56 -5.37 5.30 -12.33
C GLN A 56 -6.27 4.24 -11.69
N HIS A 57 -6.81 3.35 -12.51
CA HIS A 57 -7.65 2.25 -12.01
C HIS A 57 -6.88 1.30 -11.09
N ALA A 58 -7.47 0.99 -9.92
CA ALA A 58 -6.84 0.12 -8.93
C ALA A 58 -6.47 -1.25 -9.50
N ASP A 59 -7.35 -1.87 -10.27
CA ASP A 59 -7.11 -3.18 -10.88
C ASP A 59 -5.89 -3.16 -11.80
N TYR A 60 -5.70 -2.09 -12.55
CA TYR A 60 -4.51 -1.91 -13.40
C TYR A 60 -3.23 -1.80 -12.56
N ILE A 61 -3.26 -1.01 -11.50
CA ILE A 61 -2.10 -0.84 -10.61
C ILE A 61 -1.73 -2.18 -9.94
N ILE A 62 -2.72 -2.94 -9.47
CA ILE A 62 -2.51 -4.26 -8.87
C ILE A 62 -1.82 -5.18 -9.86
N SER A 63 -2.35 -5.27 -11.07
CA SER A 63 -1.79 -6.11 -12.13
C SER A 63 -0.37 -5.70 -12.48
N ALA A 64 -0.11 -4.41 -12.61
CA ALA A 64 1.21 -3.87 -12.91
C ALA A 64 2.24 -4.19 -11.81
N LEU A 65 1.90 -3.94 -10.55
CA LEU A 65 2.78 -4.23 -9.42
C LEU A 65 3.12 -5.73 -9.31
N LYS A 66 2.12 -6.59 -9.50
CA LYS A 66 2.36 -8.04 -9.53
C LYS A 66 3.26 -8.46 -10.68
N SER A 67 3.10 -7.84 -11.84
CA SER A 67 3.96 -8.11 -13.00
C SER A 67 5.40 -7.67 -12.77
N TYR A 68 5.63 -6.61 -12.02
CA TYR A 68 6.98 -6.22 -11.61
C TYR A 68 7.57 -7.17 -10.56
N GLN A 69 6.75 -7.66 -9.63
CA GLN A 69 7.20 -8.62 -8.62
C GLN A 69 7.69 -9.93 -9.24
N ASN A 70 6.92 -10.47 -10.20
CA ASN A 70 7.20 -11.78 -10.78
C ASN A 70 8.13 -11.74 -12.00
N GLY A 71 8.52 -10.56 -12.45
CA GLY A 71 9.44 -10.38 -13.57
C GLY A 71 8.79 -10.35 -14.95
N ASP A 72 7.45 -10.44 -15.06
CA ASP A 72 6.75 -10.34 -16.34
C ASP A 72 6.96 -8.96 -17.00
N ARG A 73 7.04 -7.91 -16.18
CA ARG A 73 7.47 -6.60 -16.64
C ARG A 73 8.91 -6.37 -16.18
N ASN A 74 9.80 -6.20 -17.13
CA ASN A 74 11.23 -6.02 -16.85
C ASN A 74 11.53 -4.54 -16.57
N HIS A 75 11.70 -4.21 -15.29
CA HIS A 75 12.11 -2.89 -14.85
C HIS A 75 12.75 -3.01 -13.47
N GLN A 76 14.06 -2.83 -13.38
CA GLN A 76 14.80 -3.07 -12.13
C GLN A 76 14.34 -2.20 -10.96
N THR A 77 14.12 -0.92 -11.20
CA THR A 77 13.68 0.01 -10.14
C THR A 77 12.30 -0.39 -9.62
N MET A 78 11.35 -0.66 -10.51
CA MET A 78 10.01 -1.08 -10.10
C MET A 78 10.01 -2.47 -9.48
N HIS A 79 10.83 -3.39 -9.96
CA HIS A 79 10.99 -4.69 -9.33
C HIS A 79 11.47 -4.53 -7.88
N ALA A 80 12.49 -3.69 -7.63
CA ALA A 80 13.00 -3.43 -6.29
C ALA A 80 11.91 -2.83 -5.37
N ASN A 81 11.13 -1.89 -5.86
CA ASN A 81 10.05 -1.27 -5.10
C ASN A 81 8.88 -2.22 -4.82
N ALA A 82 8.54 -3.08 -5.77
CA ALA A 82 7.40 -3.98 -5.68
C ALA A 82 7.70 -5.27 -4.90
N SER A 83 8.96 -5.72 -4.87
CA SER A 83 9.35 -7.04 -4.35
C SER A 83 8.95 -7.30 -2.91
N GLY A 84 9.01 -6.30 -2.04
CA GLY A 84 8.68 -6.42 -0.62
C GLY A 84 7.22 -6.23 -0.27
N LEU A 85 6.36 -5.95 -1.25
CA LEU A 85 4.95 -5.68 -1.01
C LEU A 85 4.14 -6.97 -0.86
N SER A 86 3.28 -7.02 0.16
CA SER A 86 2.28 -8.07 0.29
C SER A 86 1.11 -7.82 -0.68
N ASP A 87 0.25 -8.82 -0.88
CA ASP A 87 -0.97 -8.64 -1.67
C ASP A 87 -1.87 -7.55 -1.08
N GLN A 88 -1.93 -7.46 0.24
CA GLN A 88 -2.70 -6.41 0.91
C GLN A 88 -2.08 -5.02 0.70
N ASP A 89 -0.75 -4.91 0.77
CA ASP A 89 -0.05 -3.66 0.48
C ASP A 89 -0.36 -3.17 -0.93
N ILE A 90 -0.32 -4.07 -1.90
CA ILE A 90 -0.62 -3.76 -3.30
C ILE A 90 -2.05 -3.24 -3.46
N LYS A 91 -3.01 -3.88 -2.82
CA LYS A 91 -4.42 -3.42 -2.84
C LYS A 91 -4.60 -2.04 -2.22
N ASP A 92 -3.98 -1.82 -1.07
CA ASP A 92 -4.09 -0.55 -0.36
C ASP A 92 -3.45 0.60 -1.15
N ILE A 93 -2.28 0.37 -1.74
CA ILE A 93 -1.60 1.32 -2.61
C ILE A 93 -2.44 1.63 -3.85
N ALA A 94 -2.96 0.60 -4.50
CA ALA A 94 -3.78 0.74 -5.70
C ALA A 94 -5.05 1.55 -5.43
N ASN A 95 -5.74 1.26 -4.34
CA ASN A 95 -6.94 1.98 -3.95
C ASN A 95 -6.65 3.45 -3.60
N TYR A 96 -5.52 3.70 -2.98
CA TYR A 96 -5.09 5.06 -2.67
C TYR A 96 -4.89 5.88 -3.94
N PHE A 97 -4.13 5.37 -4.91
CA PHE A 97 -3.91 6.10 -6.16
C PHE A 97 -5.19 6.30 -6.97
N GLU A 98 -6.07 5.30 -7.01
CA GLU A 98 -7.37 5.44 -7.68
C GLU A 98 -8.23 6.53 -7.04
N SER A 99 -8.13 6.73 -5.72
CA SER A 99 -8.90 7.74 -5.00
C SER A 99 -8.45 9.18 -5.27
N ILE A 100 -7.28 9.37 -5.80
CA ILE A 100 -6.72 10.69 -6.11
C ILE A 100 -7.36 11.20 -7.40
N LYS A 101 -7.98 12.37 -7.31
CA LYS A 101 -8.62 13.01 -8.46
C LYS A 101 -7.76 14.11 -9.05
#